data_66fb4eba0f06a9ac8fd9d16a6218fdef
#
_entry.id   66fb4eba0f06a9ac8fd9d16a6218fdef
#
_cell.length_a   1.000
_cell.length_b   1.000
_cell.length_c   1.000
_cell.angle_alpha   90.00
_cell.angle_beta   90.00
_cell.angle_gamma   90.00
#
_symmetry.space_group_name_H-M   'P 1'
#
loop_
_entity.id
_entity.type
_entity.pdbx_description
1 polymer ?
#
loop_
_entity_poly.entity_id
_entity_poly.type
_entity_poly.pdbx_seq_one_letter_code
_entity_poly.pdbx_strand_id
1 'polypeptide(L)'
;MSLRHPTAWLTVTLLCLLAPILRAESYADWLNANFVGDAASPNPLIDPDGDGLSNLAEYAFGLNPKSPSADTPPLSAPTTPVATGEITFELLERAGPRGGVQIDLELSTDLTTWIRPPWRRTTLAARTGDPAGSVRTQFYTRPPARGTWFARAKVTAVDLALETAAYYVAPTGDDAAAGTKAAPFATIKKAAELAQPGQLVYLRGGTYLATTKIGLTRTGTAATPIRIRAYPGEHPVLDVSATAGTSQDAISISGSFYHIYGLEIIGSAHNSVKISGNDNTIENCVSRAARNTGFHITGGTAATTYPARNLYLNCDSIRSFDAPIGGNADGFSAKWNLGPGNVFRGCRAIENSDDGWDLWMGDGSVLIENCRAIRNGINVWASATFDGNGQGFKLGGNNVGAPHRLVRSLSWGNRSYGIDQNNNPTGLTVDQNVCWDNPGGALNLNHVGVTLVGKHTVRNNVAIAGTGSATVSVGGTAPVLQNNAWQLFTGTSAAKLTDFIDTDATAAMNAARRADGGLPEDFFMRPVFGSRFIDRGVAITGDTWLGTAADLGAYEAPAWGAATATLAR
;
A
#
# COMPACT_ATOMS: atom_id res chain seq x y z
N MET A 1 22.57 60.51 -24.93
CA MET A 1 22.89 60.02 -23.58
C MET A 1 21.90 58.88 -23.27
N SER A 2 22.33 57.67 -23.50
CA SER A 2 21.49 56.45 -23.34
C SER A 2 22.04 55.69 -22.15
N LEU A 3 21.26 55.61 -21.06
CA LEU A 3 21.58 54.85 -19.90
C LEU A 3 21.10 53.41 -20.11
N ARG A 4 22.02 52.47 -20.22
CA ARG A 4 21.78 51.03 -20.19
C ARG A 4 21.76 50.54 -18.75
N HIS A 5 20.62 49.95 -18.31
CA HIS A 5 20.55 49.21 -17.06
C HIS A 5 21.09 47.79 -17.26
N PRO A 6 21.91 47.27 -16.37
CA PRO A 6 22.30 45.86 -16.41
C PRO A 6 21.20 45.02 -15.76
N THR A 7 20.65 44.07 -16.50
CA THR A 7 19.81 42.99 -16.00
C THR A 7 20.66 42.02 -15.22
N ALA A 8 20.51 42.02 -13.90
CA ALA A 8 21.08 40.97 -13.04
C ALA A 8 20.21 39.71 -13.12
N TRP A 9 20.79 38.66 -13.67
CA TRP A 9 20.19 37.33 -13.60
C TRP A 9 20.37 36.76 -12.18
N LEU A 10 19.27 36.68 -11.42
CA LEU A 10 19.23 36.03 -10.14
C LEU A 10 19.12 34.51 -10.38
N THR A 11 20.24 33.81 -10.31
CA THR A 11 20.26 32.35 -10.32
C THR A 11 19.78 31.86 -8.96
N VAL A 12 18.52 31.48 -8.83
CA VAL A 12 18.00 30.80 -7.65
C VAL A 12 18.49 29.37 -7.70
N THR A 13 19.58 29.09 -7.00
CA THR A 13 20.01 27.72 -6.71
C THR A 13 19.03 27.16 -5.67
N LEU A 14 18.08 26.33 -6.13
CA LEU A 14 17.19 25.58 -5.24
C LEU A 14 18.03 24.54 -4.52
N LEU A 15 18.51 24.87 -3.31
CA LEU A 15 19.15 23.93 -2.40
C LEU A 15 18.03 23.03 -1.87
N CYS A 16 17.81 21.88 -2.52
CA CYS A 16 17.04 20.78 -1.91
C CYS A 16 17.79 20.34 -0.66
N LEU A 17 17.40 20.88 0.48
CA LEU A 17 17.73 20.29 1.78
C LEU A 17 17.10 18.87 1.77
N LEU A 18 17.91 17.88 1.37
CA LEU A 18 17.66 16.49 1.72
C LEU A 18 17.64 16.43 3.24
N ALA A 19 16.46 16.47 3.84
CA ALA A 19 16.30 16.04 5.20
C ALA A 19 16.94 14.63 5.27
N PRO A 20 17.83 14.36 6.23
CA PRO A 20 18.39 13.04 6.37
C PRO A 20 17.21 12.07 6.46
N ILE A 21 17.12 11.13 5.52
CA ILE A 21 16.19 9.99 5.64
C ILE A 21 16.64 9.32 6.93
N LEU A 22 15.88 9.50 8.00
CA LEU A 22 16.09 8.81 9.26
C LEU A 22 16.05 7.32 8.92
N ARG A 23 17.22 6.71 8.88
CA ARG A 23 17.39 5.28 8.64
C ARG A 23 16.58 4.57 9.71
N ALA A 24 15.59 3.77 9.30
CA ALA A 24 14.87 2.93 10.23
C ALA A 24 15.89 1.97 10.84
N GLU A 25 16.15 2.10 12.14
CA GLU A 25 16.98 1.16 12.86
C GLU A 25 16.23 -0.16 12.94
N SER A 26 16.83 -1.25 12.48
CA SER A 26 16.21 -2.57 12.59
C SER A 26 16.24 -3.04 14.04
N TYR A 27 15.33 -3.95 14.41
CA TYR A 27 15.39 -4.60 15.73
C TYR A 27 16.76 -5.27 15.97
N ALA A 28 17.35 -5.86 14.96
CA ALA A 28 18.67 -6.48 15.03
C ALA A 28 19.79 -5.46 15.25
N ASP A 29 19.75 -4.29 14.59
CA ASP A 29 20.71 -3.20 14.82
C ASP A 29 20.57 -2.62 16.22
N TRP A 30 19.33 -2.45 16.68
CA TRP A 30 19.04 -1.99 18.04
C TRP A 30 19.52 -2.97 19.11
N LEU A 31 19.30 -4.28 18.91
CA LEU A 31 19.86 -5.32 19.80
C LEU A 31 21.38 -5.25 19.83
N ASN A 32 22.02 -5.15 18.68
CA ASN A 32 23.48 -5.04 18.60
C ASN A 32 23.99 -3.77 19.30
N ALA A 33 23.31 -2.65 19.15
CA ALA A 33 23.70 -1.41 19.81
C ALA A 33 23.57 -1.47 21.35
N ASN A 34 22.57 -2.17 21.85
CA ASN A 34 22.29 -2.24 23.29
C ASN A 34 23.00 -3.41 24.00
N PHE A 35 23.29 -4.51 23.30
CA PHE A 35 23.79 -5.76 23.89
C PHE A 35 25.14 -6.24 23.30
N VAL A 36 25.98 -5.34 22.83
CA VAL A 36 27.34 -5.70 22.34
C VAL A 36 28.12 -6.44 23.41
N GLY A 37 28.50 -7.68 23.14
CA GLY A 37 29.29 -8.52 24.05
C GLY A 37 28.53 -9.15 25.20
N ASP A 38 27.22 -8.97 25.27
CA ASP A 38 26.36 -9.58 26.27
C ASP A 38 25.70 -10.84 25.70
N ALA A 39 26.17 -12.02 26.13
CA ALA A 39 25.64 -13.31 25.68
C ALA A 39 24.21 -13.60 26.19
N ALA A 40 23.69 -12.76 27.07
CA ALA A 40 22.47 -13.05 27.81
C ALA A 40 21.18 -12.66 27.07
N SER A 41 21.19 -11.86 25.99
CA SER A 41 19.89 -11.37 25.60
C SER A 41 19.62 -10.84 24.18
N PRO A 42 19.79 -11.58 23.10
CA PRO A 42 19.11 -11.28 21.84
C PRO A 42 17.64 -11.73 21.80
N ASN A 43 17.09 -12.28 22.86
CA ASN A 43 15.71 -12.81 22.86
C ASN A 43 14.69 -11.66 23.00
N PRO A 44 13.76 -11.51 22.03
CA PRO A 44 12.74 -10.45 22.06
C PRO A 44 11.77 -10.52 23.25
N LEU A 45 11.68 -11.66 23.93
CA LEU A 45 10.74 -11.90 25.04
C LEU A 45 11.36 -11.71 26.43
N ILE A 46 12.66 -11.43 26.52
CA ILE A 46 13.33 -11.20 27.80
C ILE A 46 13.15 -9.74 28.21
N ASP A 47 13.04 -9.52 29.51
CA ASP A 47 12.99 -8.25 30.21
C ASP A 47 14.27 -8.15 31.08
N PRO A 48 15.34 -7.51 30.60
CA PRO A 48 16.64 -7.51 31.27
C PRO A 48 16.72 -6.62 32.51
N ASP A 49 15.93 -5.54 32.57
CA ASP A 49 15.94 -4.58 33.65
C ASP A 49 14.79 -4.76 34.65
N GLY A 50 13.85 -5.68 34.33
CA GLY A 50 12.79 -6.09 35.25
C GLY A 50 11.65 -5.10 35.41
N ASP A 51 11.43 -4.22 34.44
CA ASP A 51 10.37 -3.22 34.48
C ASP A 51 9.01 -3.69 33.95
N GLY A 52 8.95 -4.93 33.46
CA GLY A 52 7.75 -5.56 32.90
C GLY A 52 7.60 -5.40 31.39
N LEU A 53 8.56 -4.75 30.72
CA LEU A 53 8.61 -4.65 29.28
C LEU A 53 9.69 -5.56 28.70
N SER A 54 9.34 -6.33 27.69
CA SER A 54 10.32 -7.14 26.98
C SER A 54 11.15 -6.29 26.02
N ASN A 55 12.34 -6.77 25.64
CA ASN A 55 13.19 -6.13 24.62
C ASN A 55 12.43 -5.70 23.37
N LEU A 56 11.49 -6.51 22.91
CA LEU A 56 10.67 -6.19 21.75
C LEU A 56 9.73 -5.01 22.03
N ALA A 57 9.14 -4.96 23.22
CA ALA A 57 8.27 -3.86 23.63
C ALA A 57 9.05 -2.56 23.76
N GLU A 58 10.23 -2.62 24.39
CA GLU A 58 11.10 -1.45 24.55
C GLU A 58 11.60 -0.91 23.21
N TYR A 59 11.99 -1.80 22.28
CA TYR A 59 12.29 -1.38 20.91
C TYR A 59 11.09 -0.67 20.26
N ALA A 60 9.90 -1.25 20.37
CA ALA A 60 8.69 -0.68 19.77
C ALA A 60 8.34 0.70 20.33
N PHE A 61 8.58 0.92 21.62
CA PHE A 61 8.29 2.17 22.30
C PHE A 61 9.47 3.16 22.34
N GLY A 62 10.65 2.76 21.88
CA GLY A 62 11.85 3.60 21.87
C GLY A 62 12.47 3.76 23.24
N LEU A 63 12.33 2.76 24.11
CA LEU A 63 12.86 2.73 25.47
C LEU A 63 14.26 2.09 25.54
N ASN A 64 14.88 2.13 26.73
CA ASN A 64 16.20 1.57 26.95
C ASN A 64 16.11 0.22 27.67
N PRO A 65 16.52 -0.90 27.08
CA PRO A 65 16.35 -2.25 27.63
C PRO A 65 17.23 -2.57 28.85
N LYS A 66 17.97 -1.61 29.34
CA LYS A 66 18.87 -1.72 30.50
C LYS A 66 18.60 -0.69 31.60
N SER A 67 17.48 0.02 31.49
CA SER A 67 17.13 1.04 32.45
C SER A 67 15.62 1.08 32.65
N PRO A 68 15.10 0.66 33.81
CA PRO A 68 13.66 0.59 34.03
C PRO A 68 12.93 1.87 33.66
N SER A 69 11.89 1.77 32.87
CA SER A 69 11.10 2.86 32.32
C SER A 69 9.84 3.15 33.15
N ALA A 70 9.80 2.69 34.41
CA ALA A 70 8.62 2.73 35.28
C ALA A 70 7.97 4.12 35.44
N ASP A 71 8.74 5.19 35.29
CA ASP A 71 8.26 6.57 35.43
C ASP A 71 7.62 7.13 34.13
N THR A 72 7.74 6.43 33.03
CA THR A 72 7.18 6.87 31.72
C THR A 72 6.48 5.71 31.03
N PRO A 73 5.30 5.32 31.51
CA PRO A 73 4.57 4.23 30.86
C PRO A 73 4.30 4.58 29.40
N PRO A 74 4.57 3.67 28.45
CA PRO A 74 4.38 3.94 27.04
C PRO A 74 2.91 4.18 26.68
N LEU A 75 1.98 3.62 27.45
CA LEU A 75 0.54 3.80 27.29
C LEU A 75 -0.02 4.59 28.47
N SER A 76 -0.66 5.74 28.17
CA SER A 76 -1.34 6.52 29.22
C SER A 76 -2.61 5.82 29.71
N ALA A 77 -3.05 6.14 30.91
CA ALA A 77 -4.38 5.75 31.37
C ALA A 77 -5.45 6.31 30.41
N PRO A 78 -6.48 5.52 30.07
CA PRO A 78 -7.55 5.97 29.20
C PRO A 78 -8.34 7.09 29.87
N THR A 79 -8.69 8.11 29.10
CA THR A 79 -9.59 9.18 29.52
C THR A 79 -10.89 9.10 28.70
N THR A 80 -12.01 9.35 29.36
CA THR A 80 -13.32 9.33 28.68
C THR A 80 -14.00 10.69 28.91
N PRO A 81 -13.93 11.62 27.94
CA PRO A 81 -14.70 12.85 28.00
C PRO A 81 -16.19 12.52 28.04
N VAL A 82 -16.87 12.99 29.07
CA VAL A 82 -18.31 12.71 29.30
C VAL A 82 -19.18 13.18 28.13
N ALA A 83 -18.74 14.22 27.41
CA ALA A 83 -19.49 14.82 26.33
C ALA A 83 -19.53 13.99 25.04
N THR A 84 -18.47 13.25 24.72
CA THR A 84 -18.34 12.53 23.43
C THR A 84 -18.53 11.02 23.57
N GLY A 85 -18.30 10.46 24.76
CA GLY A 85 -18.29 9.01 24.99
C GLY A 85 -17.15 8.29 24.26
N GLU A 86 -16.15 9.04 23.79
CA GLU A 86 -14.95 8.47 23.19
C GLU A 86 -13.93 8.08 24.27
N ILE A 87 -13.29 6.94 24.11
CA ILE A 87 -12.10 6.60 24.88
C ILE A 87 -10.90 7.20 24.18
N THR A 88 -10.08 7.94 24.93
CA THR A 88 -8.83 8.48 24.43
C THR A 88 -7.68 8.01 25.31
N PHE A 89 -6.54 7.69 24.69
CA PHE A 89 -5.28 7.48 25.39
C PHE A 89 -4.10 7.85 24.49
N GLU A 90 -2.96 8.05 25.11
CA GLU A 90 -1.73 8.37 24.40
C GLU A 90 -0.81 7.16 24.41
N LEU A 91 -0.14 6.95 23.30
CA LEU A 91 0.93 5.98 23.15
C LEU A 91 2.23 6.71 22.83
N LEU A 92 3.28 6.40 23.58
CA LEU A 92 4.65 6.75 23.21
C LEU A 92 5.19 5.62 22.35
N GLU A 93 5.67 5.95 21.17
CA GLU A 93 6.15 4.96 20.21
C GLU A 93 7.42 5.47 19.53
N ARG A 94 8.22 4.56 18.99
CA ARG A 94 9.41 4.91 18.22
C ARG A 94 9.02 5.70 16.97
N ALA A 95 9.71 6.79 16.69
CA ALA A 95 9.51 7.56 15.46
C ALA A 95 10.05 6.80 14.24
N GLY A 96 9.33 6.86 13.11
CA GLY A 96 9.72 6.26 11.86
C GLY A 96 9.30 4.79 11.68
N PRO A 97 9.72 4.14 10.58
CA PRO A 97 9.38 2.76 10.31
C PRO A 97 9.93 1.83 11.40
N ARG A 98 9.07 1.02 11.97
CA ARG A 98 9.41 0.00 12.97
C ARG A 98 9.63 -1.31 12.23
N GLY A 99 10.81 -1.53 11.70
CA GLY A 99 11.11 -2.73 10.94
C GLY A 99 10.80 -3.99 11.73
N GLY A 100 9.80 -4.74 11.28
CA GLY A 100 9.45 -6.04 11.85
C GLY A 100 8.66 -6.02 13.15
N VAL A 101 8.08 -4.89 13.59
CA VAL A 101 7.30 -4.81 14.83
C VAL A 101 5.96 -4.13 14.61
N GLN A 102 4.89 -4.83 14.95
CA GLN A 102 3.50 -4.35 14.94
C GLN A 102 3.06 -3.99 16.36
N ILE A 103 2.46 -2.81 16.55
CA ILE A 103 1.75 -2.43 17.77
C ILE A 103 0.25 -2.43 17.47
N ASP A 104 -0.50 -3.27 18.17
CA ASP A 104 -1.94 -3.32 18.11
C ASP A 104 -2.54 -2.76 19.40
N LEU A 105 -3.50 -1.86 19.26
CA LEU A 105 -4.24 -1.34 20.38
C LEU A 105 -5.54 -2.12 20.54
N GLU A 106 -5.75 -2.68 21.72
CA GLU A 106 -6.87 -3.55 21.99
C GLU A 106 -7.65 -3.07 23.21
N LEU A 107 -8.98 -3.28 23.21
CA LEU A 107 -9.87 -3.03 24.33
C LEU A 107 -10.51 -4.32 24.84
N SER A 108 -10.79 -4.36 26.14
CA SER A 108 -11.50 -5.46 26.79
C SER A 108 -12.41 -4.96 27.90
N THR A 109 -13.50 -5.68 28.19
CA THR A 109 -14.35 -5.46 29.38
C THR A 109 -14.09 -6.48 30.49
N ASP A 110 -13.36 -7.57 30.18
CA ASP A 110 -13.18 -8.73 31.06
C ASP A 110 -11.71 -9.17 31.22
N LEU A 111 -10.78 -8.48 30.58
CA LEU A 111 -9.35 -8.80 30.50
C LEU A 111 -9.02 -10.15 29.83
N THR A 112 -10.02 -10.84 29.33
CA THR A 112 -9.87 -12.15 28.67
C THR A 112 -10.13 -12.06 27.17
N THR A 113 -11.19 -11.36 26.80
CA THR A 113 -11.59 -11.14 25.42
C THR A 113 -11.15 -9.75 24.96
N TRP A 114 -10.25 -9.71 24.01
CA TRP A 114 -9.69 -8.46 23.49
C TRP A 114 -10.20 -8.19 22.08
N ILE A 115 -10.67 -6.97 21.85
CA ILE A 115 -11.14 -6.50 20.55
C ILE A 115 -10.21 -5.41 20.05
N ARG A 116 -10.06 -5.32 18.73
CA ARG A 116 -9.39 -4.21 18.04
C ARG A 116 -10.45 -3.25 17.51
N PRO A 117 -10.81 -2.22 18.27
CA PRO A 117 -11.72 -1.23 17.74
C PRO A 117 -11.00 -0.39 16.70
N PRO A 118 -11.76 0.29 15.86
CA PRO A 118 -11.22 1.31 15.01
C PRO A 118 -10.66 2.47 15.85
N TRP A 119 -9.44 2.91 15.51
CA TRP A 119 -8.77 4.01 16.18
C TRP A 119 -8.54 5.19 15.23
N ARG A 120 -9.03 6.36 15.57
CA ARG A 120 -8.55 7.61 15.00
C ARG A 120 -7.30 8.03 15.79
N ARG A 121 -6.28 8.55 15.11
CA ARG A 121 -5.03 8.94 15.74
C ARG A 121 -4.63 10.37 15.35
N THR A 122 -3.95 11.05 16.27
CA THR A 122 -3.36 12.37 16.05
C THR A 122 -1.97 12.40 16.68
N THR A 123 -0.96 12.79 15.92
CA THR A 123 0.39 12.98 16.46
C THR A 123 0.40 14.21 17.35
N LEU A 124 0.95 14.06 18.56
CA LEU A 124 1.11 15.12 19.54
C LEU A 124 2.52 15.71 19.48
N ALA A 125 2.67 16.92 20.02
CA ALA A 125 3.99 17.48 20.27
C ALA A 125 4.74 16.64 21.32
N ALA A 126 6.06 16.49 21.14
CA ALA A 126 6.93 15.86 22.13
C ALA A 126 6.88 16.61 23.47
N ARG A 127 6.96 15.87 24.57
CA ARG A 127 7.02 16.42 25.94
C ARG A 127 8.44 16.34 26.47
N THR A 128 8.72 17.19 27.48
CA THR A 128 9.95 17.07 28.23
C THR A 128 10.03 15.71 28.91
N GLY A 129 11.10 14.96 28.66
CA GLY A 129 11.29 13.59 29.15
C GLY A 129 10.94 12.49 28.14
N ASP A 130 10.32 12.81 27.01
CA ASP A 130 10.16 11.81 25.96
C ASP A 130 11.53 11.40 25.39
N PRO A 131 11.80 10.10 25.21
CA PRO A 131 13.05 9.62 24.64
C PRO A 131 13.33 10.24 23.26
N ALA A 132 14.59 10.53 22.97
CA ALA A 132 15.00 10.99 21.66
C ALA A 132 14.63 9.95 20.59
N GLY A 133 14.00 10.38 19.50
CA GLY A 133 13.55 9.46 18.44
C GLY A 133 12.22 8.77 18.74
N SER A 134 11.47 9.21 19.75
CA SER A 134 10.08 8.78 19.98
C SER A 134 9.06 9.81 19.50
N VAL A 135 7.82 9.36 19.36
CA VAL A 135 6.66 10.17 18.98
C VAL A 135 5.49 9.82 19.91
N ARG A 136 4.74 10.84 20.34
CA ARG A 136 3.46 10.64 21.04
C ARG A 136 2.32 10.68 20.05
N THR A 137 1.48 9.65 20.11
CA THR A 137 0.28 9.57 19.31
C THR A 137 -0.94 9.45 20.23
N GLN A 138 -1.90 10.34 20.06
CA GLN A 138 -3.19 10.23 20.73
C GLN A 138 -4.13 9.39 19.89
N PHE A 139 -4.75 8.41 20.52
CA PHE A 139 -5.71 7.50 19.91
C PHE A 139 -7.09 7.77 20.46
N TYR A 140 -8.08 7.70 19.59
CA TYR A 140 -9.49 7.91 19.89
C TYR A 140 -10.31 6.75 19.35
N THR A 141 -11.19 6.21 20.17
CA THR A 141 -12.21 5.25 19.71
C THR A 141 -13.50 5.42 20.47
N ARG A 142 -14.59 5.01 19.86
CA ARG A 142 -15.88 4.96 20.50
C ARG A 142 -16.17 3.52 20.89
N PRO A 143 -16.23 3.18 22.19
CA PRO A 143 -16.54 1.82 22.60
C PRO A 143 -17.97 1.47 22.25
N PRO A 144 -18.29 0.17 22.03
CA PRO A 144 -19.60 -0.29 21.59
C PRO A 144 -20.71 -0.08 22.64
N ALA A 145 -20.34 -0.05 23.90
CA ALA A 145 -21.28 0.13 25.00
C ALA A 145 -20.67 1.00 26.10
N ARG A 146 -21.51 1.61 26.92
CA ARG A 146 -21.08 2.26 28.15
C ARG A 146 -20.64 1.19 29.15
N GLY A 147 -19.50 1.40 29.82
CA GLY A 147 -18.98 0.48 30.82
C GLY A 147 -17.53 0.76 31.14
N THR A 148 -16.94 -0.08 31.99
CA THR A 148 -15.50 -0.06 32.25
C THR A 148 -14.79 -0.80 31.15
N TRP A 149 -13.79 -0.14 30.56
CA TRP A 149 -12.96 -0.70 29.51
C TRP A 149 -11.51 -0.68 29.94
N PHE A 150 -10.83 -1.79 29.63
CA PHE A 150 -9.38 -1.93 29.75
C PHE A 150 -8.76 -1.73 28.38
N ALA A 151 -7.60 -1.11 28.31
CA ALA A 151 -6.84 -0.91 27.09
C ALA A 151 -5.46 -1.53 27.23
N ARG A 152 -4.92 -2.10 26.14
CA ARG A 152 -3.53 -2.52 26.07
C ARG A 152 -2.93 -2.21 24.70
N ALA A 153 -1.61 -2.01 24.68
CA ALA A 153 -0.80 -2.05 23.47
C ALA A 153 -0.17 -3.45 23.38
N LYS A 154 -0.53 -4.21 22.34
CA LYS A 154 0.04 -5.52 22.07
C LYS A 154 1.15 -5.38 21.05
N VAL A 155 2.37 -5.68 21.43
CA VAL A 155 3.54 -5.69 20.54
C VAL A 155 3.74 -7.08 19.98
N THR A 156 3.87 -7.18 18.66
CA THR A 156 4.05 -8.46 17.97
C THR A 156 5.24 -8.34 17.01
N ALA A 157 6.14 -9.32 17.05
CA ALA A 157 7.17 -9.45 16.03
C ALA A 157 6.55 -9.87 14.71
N VAL A 158 6.92 -9.16 13.64
CA VAL A 158 6.50 -9.47 12.27
C VAL A 158 7.77 -9.65 11.45
N ASP A 159 7.93 -10.84 10.88
CA ASP A 159 9.04 -11.15 9.95
C ASP A 159 10.47 -10.87 10.49
N LEU A 160 10.69 -11.11 11.80
CA LEU A 160 12.03 -11.01 12.41
C LEU A 160 12.84 -12.32 12.30
N ALA A 161 12.23 -13.40 11.87
CA ALA A 161 12.91 -14.68 11.73
C ALA A 161 13.90 -14.64 10.55
N LEU A 162 15.18 -14.81 10.86
CA LEU A 162 16.21 -14.95 9.85
C LEU A 162 16.19 -16.36 9.25
N GLU A 163 16.02 -16.45 7.94
CA GLU A 163 16.22 -17.66 7.18
C GLU A 163 17.68 -17.78 6.72
N THR A 164 18.13 -18.99 6.45
CA THR A 164 19.45 -19.19 5.82
C THR A 164 19.40 -18.72 4.36
N ALA A 165 20.16 -17.68 4.04
CA ALA A 165 20.27 -17.16 2.68
C ALA A 165 21.49 -17.76 1.96
N ALA A 166 21.32 -17.96 0.64
CA ALA A 166 22.42 -18.36 -0.22
C ALA A 166 23.39 -17.19 -0.46
N TYR A 167 22.83 -15.98 -0.60
CA TYR A 167 23.60 -14.77 -0.86
C TYR A 167 23.11 -13.58 -0.06
N TYR A 168 24.04 -12.66 0.21
CA TYR A 168 23.81 -11.35 0.79
C TYR A 168 24.33 -10.27 -0.15
N VAL A 169 23.60 -9.17 -0.24
CA VAL A 169 23.98 -8.00 -1.03
C VAL A 169 23.99 -6.79 -0.10
N ALA A 170 25.01 -5.94 -0.18
CA ALA A 170 25.10 -4.70 0.59
C ALA A 170 25.65 -3.57 -0.29
N PRO A 171 25.24 -2.30 -0.12
CA PRO A 171 25.77 -1.18 -0.91
C PRO A 171 27.30 -1.01 -0.78
N THR A 172 27.89 -1.51 0.30
CA THR A 172 29.33 -1.50 0.58
C THR A 172 30.03 -2.84 0.23
N GLY A 173 29.34 -3.75 -0.45
CA GLY A 173 29.86 -5.05 -0.83
C GLY A 173 30.79 -5.00 -2.04
N ASP A 174 31.18 -6.19 -2.51
CA ASP A 174 32.04 -6.37 -3.69
C ASP A 174 31.51 -7.54 -4.53
N ASP A 175 31.24 -7.33 -5.82
CA ASP A 175 30.76 -8.38 -6.73
C ASP A 175 31.80 -9.49 -7.00
N ALA A 176 33.07 -9.25 -6.64
CA ALA A 176 34.12 -10.27 -6.64
C ALA A 176 34.15 -11.11 -5.35
N ALA A 177 33.41 -10.68 -4.30
CA ALA A 177 33.33 -11.40 -3.04
C ALA A 177 32.50 -12.70 -3.15
N ALA A 178 32.44 -13.47 -2.06
CA ALA A 178 31.72 -14.76 -2.02
C ALA A 178 30.20 -14.63 -1.89
N GLY A 179 29.65 -13.43 -1.67
CA GLY A 179 28.22 -13.20 -1.44
C GLY A 179 27.72 -13.68 -0.08
N THR A 180 28.61 -13.96 0.88
CA THR A 180 28.25 -14.32 2.25
C THR A 180 27.84 -13.10 3.07
N LYS A 181 27.28 -13.30 4.26
CA LYS A 181 26.93 -12.19 5.17
C LYS A 181 28.14 -11.34 5.55
N ALA A 182 29.34 -11.96 5.70
CA ALA A 182 30.60 -11.27 6.04
C ALA A 182 31.28 -10.64 4.83
N ALA A 183 31.03 -11.15 3.61
CA ALA A 183 31.60 -10.68 2.35
C ALA A 183 30.49 -10.62 1.28
N PRO A 184 29.54 -9.65 1.40
CA PRO A 184 28.37 -9.55 0.53
C PRO A 184 28.73 -9.07 -0.88
N PHE A 185 27.89 -9.37 -1.86
CA PHE A 185 27.94 -8.74 -3.17
C PHE A 185 27.59 -7.25 -3.09
N ALA A 186 28.09 -6.45 -4.05
CA ALA A 186 27.75 -5.03 -4.17
C ALA A 186 26.42 -4.81 -4.86
N THR A 187 26.05 -5.65 -5.84
CA THR A 187 24.89 -5.40 -6.71
C THR A 187 23.83 -6.48 -6.60
N ILE A 188 22.57 -6.04 -6.64
CA ILE A 188 21.41 -6.95 -6.71
C ILE A 188 21.48 -7.80 -7.97
N LYS A 189 21.97 -7.22 -9.08
CA LYS A 189 22.15 -7.91 -10.36
C LYS A 189 23.05 -9.14 -10.22
N LYS A 190 24.21 -9.00 -9.56
CA LYS A 190 25.14 -10.12 -9.34
C LYS A 190 24.49 -11.27 -8.61
N ALA A 191 23.81 -11.00 -7.51
CA ALA A 191 23.11 -12.03 -6.74
C ALA A 191 21.98 -12.68 -7.53
N ALA A 192 21.19 -11.88 -8.28
CA ALA A 192 20.10 -12.37 -9.11
C ALA A 192 20.55 -13.29 -10.24
N GLU A 193 21.72 -13.00 -10.84
CA GLU A 193 22.34 -13.86 -11.87
C GLU A 193 22.80 -15.22 -11.32
N LEU A 194 23.12 -15.31 -10.04
CA LEU A 194 23.62 -16.54 -9.41
C LEU A 194 22.52 -17.37 -8.75
N ALA A 195 21.51 -16.70 -8.17
CA ALA A 195 20.47 -17.36 -7.39
C ALA A 195 19.76 -18.47 -8.18
N GLN A 196 19.62 -19.63 -7.58
CA GLN A 196 18.98 -20.82 -8.13
C GLN A 196 17.59 -21.04 -7.50
N PRO A 197 16.73 -21.89 -8.10
CA PRO A 197 15.46 -22.30 -7.48
C PRO A 197 15.63 -22.76 -6.03
N GLY A 198 14.75 -22.28 -5.15
CA GLY A 198 14.78 -22.54 -3.71
C GLY A 198 15.73 -21.65 -2.91
N GLN A 199 16.55 -20.83 -3.55
CA GLN A 199 17.50 -19.97 -2.85
C GLN A 199 16.89 -18.62 -2.47
N LEU A 200 17.40 -18.09 -1.35
CA LEU A 200 17.11 -16.78 -0.83
C LEU A 200 18.32 -15.85 -1.00
N VAL A 201 18.06 -14.63 -1.46
CA VAL A 201 18.99 -13.50 -1.47
C VAL A 201 18.51 -12.46 -0.49
N TYR A 202 19.31 -12.06 0.48
CA TYR A 202 19.04 -10.91 1.34
C TYR A 202 19.69 -9.63 0.83
N LEU A 203 18.88 -8.58 0.75
CA LEU A 203 19.30 -7.22 0.44
C LEU A 203 19.45 -6.43 1.75
N ARG A 204 20.65 -6.00 2.08
CA ARG A 204 20.91 -5.13 3.23
C ARG A 204 20.40 -3.72 2.95
N GLY A 205 20.03 -3.00 3.99
CA GLY A 205 19.54 -1.63 3.88
C GLY A 205 20.56 -0.65 3.28
N GLY A 206 20.04 0.38 2.63
CA GLY A 206 20.82 1.42 1.96
C GLY A 206 20.54 1.49 0.47
N THR A 207 21.24 2.40 -0.24
CA THR A 207 20.97 2.69 -1.65
C THR A 207 21.93 1.94 -2.56
N TYR A 208 21.38 1.19 -3.49
CA TYR A 208 22.07 0.49 -4.57
C TYR A 208 21.94 1.30 -5.84
N LEU A 209 23.03 1.86 -6.33
CA LEU A 209 23.05 2.57 -7.61
C LEU A 209 23.20 1.57 -8.76
N ALA A 210 22.26 1.60 -9.71
CA ALA A 210 22.36 0.75 -10.89
C ALA A 210 22.19 1.55 -12.18
N THR A 211 23.00 1.20 -13.18
CA THR A 211 23.00 1.83 -14.53
C THR A 211 22.44 0.89 -15.60
N THR A 212 22.08 -0.33 -15.24
CA THR A 212 21.54 -1.33 -16.16
C THR A 212 20.39 -2.08 -15.50
N LYS A 213 19.45 -2.54 -16.31
CA LYS A 213 18.33 -3.34 -15.82
C LYS A 213 18.79 -4.65 -15.16
N ILE A 214 17.99 -5.11 -14.22
CA ILE A 214 18.11 -6.42 -13.60
C ILE A 214 17.16 -7.37 -14.32
N GLY A 215 17.71 -8.38 -15.01
CA GLY A 215 16.94 -9.41 -15.70
C GLY A 215 16.78 -10.66 -14.84
N LEU A 216 15.54 -11.06 -14.55
CA LEU A 216 15.20 -12.27 -13.80
C LEU A 216 14.61 -13.29 -14.77
N THR A 217 15.44 -14.21 -15.27
CA THR A 217 15.11 -15.11 -16.38
C THR A 217 14.97 -16.58 -15.96
N ARG A 218 15.40 -16.94 -14.74
CA ARG A 218 15.30 -18.33 -14.25
C ARG A 218 13.86 -18.67 -13.87
N THR A 219 13.58 -19.93 -13.77
CA THR A 219 12.27 -20.43 -13.34
C THR A 219 12.43 -21.33 -12.14
N GLY A 220 11.80 -20.96 -11.04
CA GLY A 220 11.62 -21.80 -9.85
C GLY A 220 10.44 -22.75 -9.97
N THR A 221 9.93 -23.18 -8.85
CA THR A 221 8.66 -23.91 -8.74
C THR A 221 7.89 -23.39 -7.51
N ALA A 222 6.63 -23.79 -7.35
CA ALA A 222 5.87 -23.44 -6.15
C ALA A 222 6.54 -23.92 -4.85
N ALA A 223 7.22 -25.08 -4.89
CA ALA A 223 7.95 -25.60 -3.73
C ALA A 223 9.36 -24.98 -3.56
N THR A 224 9.94 -24.46 -4.63
CA THR A 224 11.30 -23.92 -4.65
C THR A 224 11.35 -22.58 -5.38
N PRO A 225 10.66 -21.52 -4.89
CA PRO A 225 10.71 -20.20 -5.48
C PRO A 225 12.11 -19.59 -5.34
N ILE A 226 12.44 -18.65 -6.21
CA ILE A 226 13.65 -17.81 -6.09
C ILE A 226 13.25 -16.56 -5.31
N ARG A 227 13.87 -16.32 -4.16
CA ARG A 227 13.47 -15.24 -3.26
C ARG A 227 14.54 -14.15 -3.19
N ILE A 228 14.12 -12.90 -3.39
CA ILE A 228 14.97 -11.70 -3.24
C ILE A 228 14.25 -10.79 -2.25
N ARG A 229 14.80 -10.65 -1.03
CA ARG A 229 14.10 -10.01 0.08
C ARG A 229 14.96 -8.97 0.76
N ALA A 230 14.33 -7.89 1.21
CA ALA A 230 14.93 -7.03 2.21
C ALA A 230 15.37 -7.86 3.43
N TYR A 231 16.54 -7.56 3.98
CA TYR A 231 16.93 -8.13 5.27
C TYR A 231 15.94 -7.66 6.33
N PRO A 232 15.46 -8.54 7.23
CA PRO A 232 14.45 -8.19 8.21
C PRO A 232 14.74 -6.88 8.94
N GLY A 233 13.76 -5.96 8.91
CA GLY A 233 13.87 -4.64 9.50
C GLY A 233 14.70 -3.62 8.74
N GLU A 234 15.30 -3.97 7.59
CA GLU A 234 16.08 -3.05 6.78
C GLU A 234 15.32 -2.60 5.51
N HIS A 235 15.73 -1.45 4.96
CA HIS A 235 15.10 -0.83 3.81
C HIS A 235 16.10 -0.66 2.66
N PRO A 236 16.17 -1.62 1.72
CA PRO A 236 16.97 -1.49 0.50
C PRO A 236 16.28 -0.60 -0.53
N VAL A 237 17.03 0.29 -1.15
CA VAL A 237 16.59 1.20 -2.21
C VAL A 237 17.41 0.95 -3.47
N LEU A 238 16.77 0.55 -4.55
CA LEU A 238 17.38 0.45 -5.88
C LEU A 238 17.17 1.78 -6.62
N ASP A 239 18.21 2.59 -6.72
CA ASP A 239 18.21 3.83 -7.47
C ASP A 239 18.73 3.58 -8.89
N VAL A 240 17.85 3.70 -9.86
CA VAL A 240 18.16 3.55 -11.29
C VAL A 240 18.02 4.88 -12.05
N SER A 241 18.00 6.01 -11.36
CA SER A 241 17.84 7.34 -11.97
C SER A 241 18.94 7.66 -12.99
N ALA A 242 20.13 7.06 -12.84
CA ALA A 242 21.23 7.17 -13.82
C ALA A 242 20.91 6.51 -15.17
N THR A 243 19.85 5.69 -15.28
CA THR A 243 19.37 5.12 -16.56
C THR A 243 18.45 6.07 -17.32
N ALA A 244 18.20 7.27 -16.81
CA ALA A 244 17.36 8.28 -17.45
C ALA A 244 17.81 8.55 -18.90
N GLY A 245 16.84 8.65 -19.81
CA GLY A 245 17.10 8.78 -21.25
C GLY A 245 17.24 7.45 -22.02
N THR A 246 17.19 6.31 -21.31
CA THR A 246 17.00 4.98 -21.91
C THR A 246 15.52 4.58 -21.87
N SER A 247 15.18 3.43 -22.47
CA SER A 247 13.83 2.81 -22.34
C SER A 247 13.93 1.51 -21.54
N GLN A 248 14.81 1.48 -20.54
CA GLN A 248 15.04 0.28 -19.75
C GLN A 248 14.12 0.22 -18.53
N ASP A 249 13.48 -0.94 -18.34
CA ASP A 249 12.86 -1.29 -17.06
C ASP A 249 13.96 -1.43 -15.99
N ALA A 250 13.64 -1.14 -14.72
CA ALA A 250 14.60 -1.37 -13.64
C ALA A 250 14.77 -2.88 -13.39
N ILE A 251 13.64 -3.59 -13.24
CA ILE A 251 13.60 -5.05 -13.08
C ILE A 251 12.67 -5.63 -14.14
N SER A 252 13.17 -6.60 -14.91
CA SER A 252 12.41 -7.35 -15.93
C SER A 252 12.37 -8.82 -15.55
N ILE A 253 11.17 -9.38 -15.35
CA ILE A 253 10.95 -10.76 -14.92
C ILE A 253 10.31 -11.55 -16.06
N SER A 254 11.11 -12.30 -16.82
CA SER A 254 10.61 -13.26 -17.81
C SER A 254 10.59 -14.70 -17.28
N GLY A 255 11.24 -14.95 -16.17
CA GLY A 255 11.17 -16.21 -15.43
C GLY A 255 9.90 -16.33 -14.61
N SER A 256 9.80 -17.43 -13.89
CA SER A 256 8.61 -17.75 -13.08
C SER A 256 8.99 -18.13 -11.66
N PHE A 257 8.02 -17.97 -10.72
CA PHE A 257 8.18 -18.28 -9.30
C PHE A 257 9.27 -17.45 -8.61
N TYR A 258 9.39 -16.18 -8.96
CA TYR A 258 10.13 -15.21 -8.15
C TYR A 258 9.24 -14.64 -7.04
N HIS A 259 9.85 -14.44 -5.88
CA HIS A 259 9.26 -13.65 -4.81
C HIS A 259 10.22 -12.51 -4.44
N ILE A 260 9.83 -11.28 -4.79
CA ILE A 260 10.56 -10.06 -4.43
C ILE A 260 9.81 -9.38 -3.30
N TYR A 261 10.52 -9.06 -2.21
CA TYR A 261 9.91 -8.52 -1.00
C TYR A 261 10.68 -7.32 -0.45
N GLY A 262 9.97 -6.21 -0.18
CA GLY A 262 10.48 -5.09 0.62
C GLY A 262 11.51 -4.19 -0.08
N LEU A 263 11.52 -4.13 -1.40
CA LEU A 263 12.43 -3.30 -2.19
C LEU A 263 11.74 -2.00 -2.63
N GLU A 264 12.40 -0.86 -2.39
CA GLU A 264 12.02 0.40 -3.03
C GLU A 264 12.84 0.62 -4.31
N ILE A 265 12.20 1.07 -5.39
CA ILE A 265 12.80 1.33 -6.70
C ILE A 265 12.53 2.79 -7.08
N ILE A 266 13.59 3.54 -7.42
CA ILE A 266 13.50 4.98 -7.66
C ILE A 266 14.01 5.31 -9.07
N GLY A 267 13.26 6.16 -9.80
CA GLY A 267 13.72 6.84 -11.00
C GLY A 267 13.91 5.96 -12.23
N SER A 268 13.15 4.88 -12.35
CA SER A 268 13.21 3.99 -13.51
C SER A 268 12.98 4.76 -14.81
N ALA A 269 13.82 4.49 -15.82
CA ALA A 269 13.73 5.11 -17.14
C ALA A 269 12.50 4.64 -17.95
N HIS A 270 11.91 3.52 -17.58
CA HIS A 270 10.67 2.97 -18.11
C HIS A 270 9.86 2.37 -16.94
N ASN A 271 9.50 1.08 -16.93
CA ASN A 271 8.80 0.50 -15.80
C ASN A 271 9.75 0.19 -14.62
N SER A 272 9.27 0.32 -13.39
CA SER A 272 10.07 -0.14 -12.25
C SER A 272 10.14 -1.66 -12.19
N VAL A 273 9.01 -2.35 -12.31
CA VAL A 273 8.98 -3.82 -12.43
C VAL A 273 8.08 -4.22 -13.58
N LYS A 274 8.63 -4.97 -14.52
CA LYS A 274 7.89 -5.57 -15.63
C LYS A 274 7.90 -7.10 -15.52
N ILE A 275 6.72 -7.71 -15.57
CA ILE A 275 6.54 -9.17 -15.54
C ILE A 275 6.00 -9.65 -16.88
N SER A 276 6.68 -10.63 -17.49
CA SER A 276 6.21 -11.40 -18.64
C SER A 276 6.23 -12.92 -18.40
N GLY A 277 6.70 -13.35 -17.21
CA GLY A 277 6.64 -14.73 -16.73
C GLY A 277 5.37 -15.01 -15.90
N ASN A 278 5.34 -16.17 -15.26
CA ASN A 278 4.18 -16.66 -14.52
C ASN A 278 4.49 -16.86 -13.03
N ASP A 279 3.45 -16.89 -12.20
CA ASP A 279 3.54 -17.30 -10.79
C ASP A 279 4.56 -16.49 -9.97
N ASN A 280 4.76 -15.21 -10.32
CA ASN A 280 5.65 -14.31 -9.60
C ASN A 280 4.87 -13.52 -8.54
N THR A 281 5.51 -13.28 -7.40
CA THR A 281 4.98 -12.44 -6.32
C THR A 281 5.91 -11.26 -6.09
N ILE A 282 5.37 -10.05 -6.14
CA ILE A 282 6.03 -8.80 -5.75
C ILE A 282 5.28 -8.29 -4.54
N GLU A 283 5.93 -8.23 -3.40
CA GLU A 283 5.29 -7.96 -2.12
C GLU A 283 6.00 -6.85 -1.35
N ASN A 284 5.21 -5.95 -0.75
CA ASN A 284 5.72 -4.84 0.07
C ASN A 284 6.77 -3.97 -0.64
N CYS A 285 6.69 -3.85 -1.97
CA CYS A 285 7.62 -3.08 -2.77
C CYS A 285 7.06 -1.69 -3.09
N VAL A 286 7.96 -0.74 -3.29
CA VAL A 286 7.60 0.64 -3.63
C VAL A 286 8.25 1.03 -4.95
N SER A 287 7.48 1.61 -5.87
CA SER A 287 7.96 2.29 -7.07
C SER A 287 7.80 3.79 -6.91
N ARG A 288 8.87 4.56 -7.11
CA ARG A 288 8.81 6.02 -7.13
C ARG A 288 9.36 6.59 -8.41
N ALA A 289 8.62 7.55 -8.98
CA ALA A 289 9.04 8.35 -10.12
C ALA A 289 9.52 7.49 -11.32
N ALA A 290 8.80 6.41 -11.62
CA ALA A 290 9.01 5.68 -12.86
C ALA A 290 8.61 6.58 -14.05
N ARG A 291 9.33 6.47 -15.16
CA ARG A 291 9.03 7.24 -16.39
C ARG A 291 8.03 6.54 -17.33
N ASN A 292 7.44 5.49 -16.87
CA ASN A 292 6.31 4.79 -17.44
C ASN A 292 5.56 4.15 -16.25
N THR A 293 4.99 2.97 -16.38
CA THR A 293 4.23 2.33 -15.31
C THR A 293 5.12 1.88 -14.15
N GLY A 294 4.67 2.07 -12.91
CA GLY A 294 5.38 1.56 -11.74
C GLY A 294 5.50 0.05 -11.76
N PHE A 295 4.37 -0.65 -11.81
CA PHE A 295 4.31 -2.12 -11.81
C PHE A 295 3.48 -2.63 -12.98
N HIS A 296 4.11 -3.39 -13.87
CA HIS A 296 3.54 -3.77 -15.16
C HIS A 296 3.56 -5.28 -15.40
N ILE A 297 2.40 -5.85 -15.80
CA ILE A 297 2.28 -7.23 -16.32
C ILE A 297 1.96 -7.16 -17.80
N THR A 298 2.70 -7.88 -18.64
CA THR A 298 2.42 -7.88 -20.08
C THR A 298 2.98 -9.09 -20.82
N GLY A 299 2.20 -9.66 -21.73
CA GLY A 299 2.70 -10.58 -22.74
C GLY A 299 3.30 -9.88 -23.96
N GLY A 300 3.20 -8.52 -23.99
CA GLY A 300 3.62 -7.73 -25.13
C GLY A 300 2.69 -7.88 -26.34
N THR A 301 2.92 -7.07 -27.38
CA THR A 301 2.08 -7.06 -28.59
C THR A 301 2.29 -8.24 -29.51
N ALA A 302 3.41 -8.99 -29.34
CA ALA A 302 3.76 -10.10 -30.22
C ALA A 302 3.06 -11.44 -29.89
N ALA A 303 2.23 -11.48 -28.84
CA ALA A 303 1.48 -12.67 -28.39
C ALA A 303 2.35 -13.93 -28.20
N THR A 304 3.59 -13.77 -27.74
CA THR A 304 4.52 -14.88 -27.52
C THR A 304 4.52 -15.40 -26.08
N THR A 305 4.03 -14.59 -25.15
CA THR A 305 3.88 -14.93 -23.73
C THR A 305 2.51 -14.51 -23.24
N TYR A 306 2.00 -15.23 -22.25
CA TYR A 306 0.71 -14.95 -21.61
C TYR A 306 0.92 -15.01 -20.09
N PRO A 307 1.48 -13.96 -19.47
CA PRO A 307 1.77 -13.94 -18.05
C PRO A 307 0.53 -14.18 -17.22
N ALA A 308 0.60 -15.17 -16.35
CA ALA A 308 -0.52 -15.69 -15.57
C ALA A 308 -0.16 -15.85 -14.10
N ARG A 309 -1.16 -15.75 -13.21
CA ARG A 309 -1.05 -16.03 -11.77
C ARG A 309 0.05 -15.22 -11.07
N ASN A 310 0.34 -14.02 -11.58
CA ASN A 310 1.24 -13.10 -10.92
C ASN A 310 0.48 -12.32 -9.85
N LEU A 311 1.14 -12.01 -8.74
CA LEU A 311 0.60 -11.28 -7.61
C LEU A 311 1.44 -10.06 -7.30
N TYR A 312 0.84 -8.88 -7.35
CA TYR A 312 1.33 -7.69 -6.65
C TYR A 312 0.58 -7.57 -5.33
N LEU A 313 1.30 -7.71 -4.22
CA LEU A 313 0.74 -7.72 -2.87
C LEU A 313 1.32 -6.55 -2.07
N ASN A 314 0.44 -5.69 -1.55
CA ASN A 314 0.84 -4.59 -0.67
C ASN A 314 1.91 -3.66 -1.26
N CYS A 315 1.85 -3.36 -2.55
CA CYS A 315 2.81 -2.49 -3.23
C CYS A 315 2.29 -1.06 -3.36
N ASP A 316 3.21 -0.08 -3.41
CA ASP A 316 2.90 1.33 -3.65
C ASP A 316 3.57 1.81 -4.93
N SER A 317 2.78 2.40 -5.85
CA SER A 317 3.31 3.14 -6.99
C SER A 317 3.03 4.63 -6.81
N ILE A 318 4.09 5.44 -6.79
CA ILE A 318 4.01 6.83 -6.37
C ILE A 318 4.68 7.72 -7.41
N ARG A 319 3.90 8.66 -7.97
CA ARG A 319 4.39 9.74 -8.85
C ARG A 319 5.17 9.24 -10.08
N SER A 320 4.70 8.18 -10.72
CA SER A 320 5.17 7.80 -12.06
C SER A 320 4.82 8.93 -13.04
N PHE A 321 5.76 9.31 -13.96
CA PHE A 321 5.57 10.41 -14.89
C PHE A 321 6.41 10.25 -16.16
N ASP A 322 5.77 10.07 -17.29
CA ASP A 322 6.38 10.08 -18.62
C ASP A 322 6.43 11.51 -19.18
N ALA A 323 7.42 12.26 -18.72
CA ALA A 323 7.61 13.65 -19.09
C ALA A 323 7.76 13.83 -20.63
N PRO A 324 7.20 14.91 -21.22
CA PRO A 324 6.51 16.00 -20.55
C PRO A 324 4.97 15.84 -20.48
N ILE A 325 4.41 14.83 -21.12
CA ILE A 325 2.96 14.71 -21.37
C ILE A 325 2.24 14.03 -20.20
N GLY A 326 2.78 12.93 -19.66
CA GLY A 326 2.18 12.22 -18.54
C GLY A 326 1.04 11.26 -18.91
N GLY A 327 0.90 10.87 -20.17
CA GLY A 327 -0.26 10.10 -20.66
C GLY A 327 -0.02 8.58 -20.78
N ASN A 328 1.03 8.04 -20.16
CA ASN A 328 1.32 6.60 -20.18
C ASN A 328 1.90 6.08 -18.86
N ALA A 329 2.11 6.91 -17.86
CA ALA A 329 2.76 6.51 -16.63
C ALA A 329 1.73 6.18 -15.55
N ASP A 330 1.25 4.95 -15.59
CA ASP A 330 0.30 4.41 -14.63
C ASP A 330 0.95 4.02 -13.30
N GLY A 331 0.13 3.85 -12.28
CA GLY A 331 0.56 3.20 -11.06
C GLY A 331 0.83 1.71 -11.28
N PHE A 332 -0.20 1.01 -11.74
CA PHE A 332 -0.20 -0.42 -12.03
C PHE A 332 -0.83 -0.68 -13.39
N SER A 333 -0.33 -1.66 -14.11
CA SER A 333 -0.98 -2.06 -15.35
C SER A 333 -0.86 -3.54 -15.65
N ALA A 334 -1.85 -4.07 -16.39
CA ALA A 334 -1.84 -5.40 -16.96
C ALA A 334 -2.39 -5.30 -18.39
N LYS A 335 -1.49 -5.32 -19.36
CA LYS A 335 -1.77 -4.97 -20.76
C LYS A 335 -1.27 -6.06 -21.71
N TRP A 336 -2.04 -6.33 -22.78
CA TRP A 336 -1.72 -7.22 -23.89
C TRP A 336 -1.39 -8.67 -23.53
N ASN A 337 -2.11 -9.58 -24.13
CA ASN A 337 -1.84 -11.02 -24.12
C ASN A 337 -1.63 -11.59 -22.71
N LEU A 338 -2.65 -11.44 -21.88
CA LEU A 338 -2.60 -11.88 -20.49
C LEU A 338 -3.14 -13.31 -20.34
N GLY A 339 -2.47 -14.12 -19.54
CA GLY A 339 -3.02 -15.35 -19.00
C GLY A 339 -3.92 -15.08 -17.78
N PRO A 340 -4.66 -16.09 -17.30
CA PRO A 340 -5.59 -15.93 -16.20
C PRO A 340 -4.91 -15.79 -14.82
N GLY A 341 -5.63 -15.23 -13.85
CA GLY A 341 -5.28 -15.30 -12.44
C GLY A 341 -4.23 -14.26 -11.98
N ASN A 342 -4.00 -13.21 -12.74
CA ASN A 342 -3.19 -12.08 -12.26
C ASN A 342 -3.99 -11.27 -11.23
N VAL A 343 -3.31 -10.87 -10.13
CA VAL A 343 -3.94 -10.23 -8.97
C VAL A 343 -3.13 -9.01 -8.53
N PHE A 344 -3.84 -7.92 -8.24
CA PHE A 344 -3.35 -6.79 -7.46
C PHE A 344 -4.13 -6.77 -6.15
N ARG A 345 -3.44 -6.89 -5.03
CA ARG A 345 -4.08 -6.92 -3.70
C ARG A 345 -3.37 -6.00 -2.71
N GLY A 346 -4.15 -5.18 -1.98
CA GLY A 346 -3.62 -4.29 -0.95
C GLY A 346 -2.71 -3.18 -1.49
N CYS A 347 -2.77 -2.87 -2.79
CA CYS A 347 -1.86 -1.93 -3.45
C CYS A 347 -2.40 -0.49 -3.41
N ARG A 348 -1.48 0.50 -3.51
CA ARG A 348 -1.83 1.92 -3.64
C ARG A 348 -1.16 2.54 -4.86
N ALA A 349 -1.95 3.20 -5.72
CA ALA A 349 -1.48 4.06 -6.81
C ALA A 349 -1.70 5.51 -6.40
N ILE A 350 -0.61 6.26 -6.21
CA ILE A 350 -0.64 7.60 -5.60
C ILE A 350 -0.01 8.62 -6.55
N GLU A 351 -0.80 9.59 -6.98
CA GLU A 351 -0.35 10.73 -7.79
C GLU A 351 0.49 10.33 -9.02
N ASN A 352 0.13 9.21 -9.70
CA ASN A 352 0.74 8.87 -10.98
C ASN A 352 0.14 9.76 -12.07
N SER A 353 0.91 10.07 -13.11
CA SER A 353 0.50 11.06 -14.10
C SER A 353 -0.63 10.61 -15.02
N ASP A 354 -0.75 9.32 -15.28
CA ASP A 354 -1.87 8.76 -16.03
C ASP A 354 -2.83 8.05 -15.06
N ASP A 355 -3.12 6.79 -15.22
CA ASP A 355 -4.14 6.09 -14.44
C ASP A 355 -3.58 5.45 -13.16
N GLY A 356 -4.44 5.22 -12.19
CA GLY A 356 -4.07 4.40 -11.02
C GLY A 356 -3.82 2.96 -11.41
N TRP A 357 -4.79 2.34 -12.08
CA TRP A 357 -4.70 1.06 -12.78
C TRP A 357 -5.10 1.21 -14.23
N ASP A 358 -4.32 0.63 -15.15
CA ASP A 358 -4.67 0.56 -16.56
C ASP A 358 -4.61 -0.89 -17.09
N LEU A 359 -5.78 -1.42 -17.45
CA LEU A 359 -5.94 -2.74 -18.05
C LEU A 359 -6.19 -2.64 -19.57
N TRP A 360 -5.69 -1.59 -20.21
CA TRP A 360 -5.88 -1.32 -21.65
C TRP A 360 -5.41 -2.49 -22.51
N MET A 361 -6.31 -3.00 -23.35
CA MET A 361 -6.08 -4.18 -24.19
C MET A 361 -5.68 -5.45 -23.40
N GLY A 362 -6.00 -5.52 -22.11
CA GLY A 362 -5.83 -6.72 -21.29
C GLY A 362 -6.94 -7.73 -21.59
N ASP A 363 -6.59 -8.85 -22.22
CA ASP A 363 -7.52 -9.90 -22.67
C ASP A 363 -7.65 -11.07 -21.69
N GLY A 364 -6.84 -11.12 -20.64
CA GLY A 364 -6.96 -12.06 -19.54
C GLY A 364 -7.59 -11.43 -18.30
N SER A 365 -8.46 -12.16 -17.59
CA SER A 365 -9.15 -11.67 -16.39
C SER A 365 -8.16 -11.33 -15.27
N VAL A 366 -8.32 -10.14 -14.69
CA VAL A 366 -7.52 -9.61 -13.57
C VAL A 366 -8.43 -9.36 -12.38
N LEU A 367 -7.95 -9.70 -11.18
CA LEU A 367 -8.56 -9.32 -9.90
C LEU A 367 -7.80 -8.13 -9.31
N ILE A 368 -8.52 -7.05 -9.01
CA ILE A 368 -8.03 -5.92 -8.21
C ILE A 368 -8.84 -5.93 -6.91
N GLU A 369 -8.16 -6.09 -5.78
CA GLU A 369 -8.82 -6.29 -4.51
C GLU A 369 -8.15 -5.49 -3.39
N ASN A 370 -8.96 -4.83 -2.55
CA ASN A 370 -8.48 -4.05 -1.41
C ASN A 370 -7.38 -3.05 -1.79
N CYS A 371 -7.59 -2.33 -2.90
CA CYS A 371 -6.64 -1.39 -3.48
C CYS A 371 -7.11 0.07 -3.32
N ARG A 372 -6.17 1.03 -3.44
CA ARG A 372 -6.49 2.45 -3.34
C ARG A 372 -5.90 3.22 -4.54
N ALA A 373 -6.75 3.85 -5.33
CA ALA A 373 -6.38 4.77 -6.40
C ALA A 373 -6.55 6.23 -5.92
N ILE A 374 -5.43 6.95 -5.80
CA ILE A 374 -5.38 8.21 -5.07
C ILE A 374 -4.79 9.30 -5.95
N ARG A 375 -5.59 10.31 -6.32
CA ARG A 375 -5.15 11.54 -6.99
C ARG A 375 -4.31 11.31 -8.26
N ASN A 376 -4.59 10.22 -9.01
CA ASN A 376 -3.92 9.96 -10.28
C ASN A 376 -4.42 10.93 -11.36
N GLY A 377 -3.56 11.27 -12.33
CA GLY A 377 -3.82 12.28 -13.37
C GLY A 377 -3.74 13.71 -12.89
N ILE A 378 -3.30 13.98 -11.68
CA ILE A 378 -3.12 15.35 -11.17
C ILE A 378 -1.72 15.86 -11.52
N ASN A 379 -1.65 17.00 -12.22
CA ASN A 379 -0.36 17.58 -12.63
C ASN A 379 0.42 18.17 -11.45
N VAL A 380 1.03 17.30 -10.65
CA VAL A 380 1.90 17.71 -9.52
C VAL A 380 3.31 18.13 -9.98
N TRP A 381 3.64 17.92 -11.25
CA TRP A 381 4.94 18.28 -11.87
C TRP A 381 4.94 19.66 -12.50
N ALA A 382 3.80 20.35 -12.54
CA ALA A 382 3.64 21.62 -13.23
C ALA A 382 4.06 21.59 -14.71
N SER A 383 3.86 20.44 -15.40
CA SER A 383 4.15 20.33 -16.83
C SER A 383 3.14 21.13 -17.65
N ALA A 384 3.64 21.94 -18.57
CA ALA A 384 2.79 22.79 -19.41
C ALA A 384 1.98 21.99 -20.47
N THR A 385 2.44 20.79 -20.81
CA THR A 385 1.81 19.91 -21.83
C THR A 385 1.17 18.67 -21.21
N PHE A 386 0.87 18.72 -19.91
CA PHE A 386 0.30 17.60 -19.19
C PHE A 386 -1.06 17.18 -19.74
N ASP A 387 -1.21 15.89 -20.09
CA ASP A 387 -2.43 15.31 -20.64
C ASP A 387 -2.70 13.85 -20.17
N GLY A 388 -2.40 13.55 -18.93
CA GLY A 388 -2.73 12.25 -18.32
C GLY A 388 -4.24 12.05 -18.19
N ASN A 389 -4.73 10.82 -18.41
CA ASN A 389 -6.15 10.49 -18.36
C ASN A 389 -6.73 10.60 -16.95
N GLY A 390 -6.07 9.98 -15.98
CA GLY A 390 -6.37 10.09 -14.56
C GLY A 390 -7.62 9.34 -14.11
N GLN A 391 -7.90 8.18 -14.67
CA GLN A 391 -8.87 7.27 -14.06
C GLN A 391 -8.26 6.61 -12.82
N GLY A 392 -9.10 6.37 -11.81
CA GLY A 392 -8.67 5.57 -10.66
C GLY A 392 -8.39 4.12 -11.07
N PHE A 393 -9.41 3.48 -11.64
CA PHE A 393 -9.35 2.10 -12.16
C PHE A 393 -9.91 2.07 -13.58
N LYS A 394 -9.04 1.94 -14.57
CA LYS A 394 -9.37 1.82 -15.99
C LYS A 394 -9.35 0.34 -16.37
N LEU A 395 -10.54 -0.22 -16.64
CA LEU A 395 -10.76 -1.66 -16.72
C LEU A 395 -10.91 -2.15 -18.16
N GLY A 396 -10.09 -1.67 -19.08
CA GLY A 396 -10.08 -2.10 -20.47
C GLY A 396 -9.61 -1.04 -21.44
N GLY A 397 -9.86 -1.25 -22.72
CA GLY A 397 -9.56 -0.29 -23.79
C GLY A 397 -9.51 -0.89 -25.17
N ASN A 398 -9.72 -0.06 -26.19
CA ASN A 398 -9.61 -0.38 -27.61
C ASN A 398 -10.51 -1.57 -28.05
N ASN A 399 -11.67 -1.73 -27.44
CA ASN A 399 -12.59 -2.87 -27.66
C ASN A 399 -11.96 -4.25 -27.44
N VAL A 400 -10.91 -4.32 -26.65
CA VAL A 400 -10.30 -5.53 -26.11
C VAL A 400 -10.47 -5.53 -24.60
N GLY A 401 -10.78 -6.66 -24.03
CA GLY A 401 -10.92 -6.78 -22.57
C GLY A 401 -11.29 -8.19 -22.12
N ALA A 402 -11.39 -8.32 -20.82
CA ALA A 402 -11.79 -9.55 -20.15
C ALA A 402 -12.74 -9.22 -18.98
N PRO A 403 -13.43 -10.20 -18.39
CA PRO A 403 -14.32 -9.99 -17.26
C PRO A 403 -13.50 -9.72 -15.97
N HIS A 404 -12.87 -8.55 -15.92
CA HIS A 404 -12.10 -8.11 -14.76
C HIS A 404 -12.99 -7.93 -13.54
N ARG A 405 -12.39 -8.05 -12.36
CA ARG A 405 -13.06 -7.88 -11.07
C ARG A 405 -12.35 -6.82 -10.25
N LEU A 406 -13.12 -5.85 -9.74
CA LEU A 406 -12.68 -4.83 -8.81
C LEU A 406 -13.50 -4.95 -7.53
N VAL A 407 -12.83 -5.23 -6.41
CA VAL A 407 -13.49 -5.58 -5.16
C VAL A 407 -12.86 -4.84 -3.98
N ARG A 408 -13.67 -4.35 -3.05
CA ARG A 408 -13.26 -3.72 -1.77
C ARG A 408 -12.17 -2.65 -1.94
N SER A 409 -12.30 -1.81 -2.96
CA SER A 409 -11.28 -0.82 -3.30
C SER A 409 -11.79 0.61 -3.14
N LEU A 410 -10.85 1.54 -2.94
CA LEU A 410 -11.13 2.97 -2.81
C LEU A 410 -10.57 3.73 -4.01
N SER A 411 -11.37 4.67 -4.54
CA SER A 411 -10.95 5.60 -5.58
C SER A 411 -11.30 7.02 -5.17
N TRP A 412 -10.30 7.89 -4.99
CA TRP A 412 -10.60 9.27 -4.66
C TRP A 412 -9.62 10.29 -5.25
N GLY A 413 -10.18 11.47 -5.59
CA GLY A 413 -9.41 12.62 -6.05
C GLY A 413 -8.68 12.41 -7.37
N ASN A 414 -9.00 11.36 -8.14
CA ASN A 414 -8.42 11.14 -9.45
C ASN A 414 -9.03 12.13 -10.47
N ARG A 415 -8.25 12.54 -11.47
CA ARG A 415 -8.64 13.60 -12.43
C ARG A 415 -9.94 13.30 -13.19
N SER A 416 -10.21 12.03 -13.50
CA SER A 416 -11.35 11.61 -14.31
C SER A 416 -12.32 10.72 -13.51
N TYR A 417 -12.66 9.54 -14.00
CA TYR A 417 -13.58 8.62 -13.32
C TYR A 417 -12.88 7.85 -12.20
N GLY A 418 -13.63 7.53 -11.15
CA GLY A 418 -13.16 6.62 -10.11
C GLY A 418 -12.96 5.21 -10.66
N ILE A 419 -13.94 4.70 -11.42
CA ILE A 419 -13.93 3.38 -12.08
C ILE A 419 -14.43 3.58 -13.50
N ASP A 420 -13.67 3.14 -14.49
CA ASP A 420 -14.00 3.28 -15.90
C ASP A 420 -13.89 1.94 -16.66
N GLN A 421 -14.93 1.59 -17.43
CA GLN A 421 -14.94 0.46 -18.34
C GLN A 421 -13.94 0.63 -19.49
N ASN A 422 -13.75 1.86 -19.96
CA ASN A 422 -12.86 2.27 -21.04
C ASN A 422 -12.91 1.34 -22.29
N ASN A 423 -14.09 1.21 -22.88
CA ASN A 423 -14.32 0.36 -24.07
C ASN A 423 -14.02 -1.14 -23.89
N ASN A 424 -14.03 -1.67 -22.66
CA ASN A 424 -14.00 -3.12 -22.45
C ASN A 424 -15.33 -3.72 -22.89
N PRO A 425 -15.36 -4.64 -23.87
CA PRO A 425 -16.62 -5.21 -24.37
C PRO A 425 -17.18 -6.32 -23.48
N THR A 426 -16.54 -6.67 -22.37
CA THR A 426 -17.00 -7.75 -21.48
C THR A 426 -17.72 -7.24 -20.24
N GLY A 427 -18.56 -8.09 -19.64
CA GLY A 427 -19.19 -7.78 -18.36
C GLY A 427 -18.17 -7.74 -17.22
N LEU A 428 -18.15 -6.65 -16.48
CA LEU A 428 -17.26 -6.43 -15.33
C LEU A 428 -17.95 -6.75 -14.02
N THR A 429 -17.17 -7.14 -13.00
CA THR A 429 -17.65 -7.28 -11.62
C THR A 429 -17.05 -6.16 -10.78
N VAL A 430 -17.91 -5.33 -10.19
CA VAL A 430 -17.55 -4.17 -9.37
C VAL A 430 -18.31 -4.26 -8.04
N ASP A 431 -17.65 -4.75 -7.01
CA ASP A 431 -18.30 -5.09 -5.73
C ASP A 431 -17.62 -4.37 -4.55
N GLN A 432 -18.42 -3.82 -3.63
CA GLN A 432 -17.94 -3.27 -2.35
C GLN A 432 -16.86 -2.19 -2.50
N ASN A 433 -17.00 -1.27 -3.44
CA ASN A 433 -16.04 -0.18 -3.63
C ASN A 433 -16.60 1.15 -3.11
N VAL A 434 -15.69 2.09 -2.80
CA VAL A 434 -16.02 3.49 -2.51
C VAL A 434 -15.35 4.38 -3.52
N CYS A 435 -16.14 5.24 -4.18
CA CYS A 435 -15.65 6.29 -5.05
C CYS A 435 -16.03 7.66 -4.48
N TRP A 436 -15.05 8.53 -4.29
CA TRP A 436 -15.24 9.86 -3.77
C TRP A 436 -14.39 10.89 -4.51
N ASP A 437 -14.97 12.07 -4.78
CA ASP A 437 -14.26 13.24 -5.32
C ASP A 437 -13.45 12.97 -6.61
N ASN A 438 -14.02 12.18 -7.51
CA ASN A 438 -13.48 12.00 -8.86
C ASN A 438 -14.28 12.88 -9.82
N PRO A 439 -13.73 13.97 -10.38
CA PRO A 439 -14.50 14.97 -11.15
C PRO A 439 -15.23 14.44 -12.37
N GLY A 440 -14.72 13.41 -13.05
CA GLY A 440 -15.41 12.76 -14.16
C GLY A 440 -16.64 11.95 -13.74
N GLY A 441 -16.69 11.54 -12.48
CA GLY A 441 -17.76 10.72 -11.90
C GLY A 441 -17.24 9.53 -11.12
N ALA A 442 -18.15 8.86 -10.40
CA ALA A 442 -17.78 7.69 -9.60
C ALA A 442 -17.55 6.45 -10.47
N LEU A 443 -18.55 6.07 -11.30
CA LEU A 443 -18.50 4.90 -12.17
C LEU A 443 -18.94 5.26 -13.60
N ASN A 444 -18.16 4.85 -14.60
CA ASN A 444 -18.51 4.89 -16.01
C ASN A 444 -18.40 3.48 -16.61
N LEU A 445 -19.45 2.70 -16.50
CA LEU A 445 -19.57 1.36 -17.08
C LEU A 445 -20.58 1.36 -18.27
N ASN A 446 -20.56 2.44 -19.07
CA ASN A 446 -21.49 2.65 -20.18
C ASN A 446 -20.83 3.43 -21.32
N HIS A 447 -19.79 2.86 -21.91
CA HIS A 447 -19.14 3.48 -23.05
C HIS A 447 -20.03 3.42 -24.32
N VAL A 448 -20.20 4.56 -24.96
CA VAL A 448 -20.95 4.68 -26.21
C VAL A 448 -20.22 3.93 -27.33
N GLY A 449 -20.95 3.16 -28.13
CA GLY A 449 -20.40 2.41 -29.27
C GLY A 449 -19.77 1.06 -28.92
N VAL A 450 -19.80 0.65 -27.66
CA VAL A 450 -19.35 -0.69 -27.24
C VAL A 450 -20.53 -1.65 -27.20
N THR A 451 -20.42 -2.75 -27.96
CA THR A 451 -21.36 -3.87 -27.80
C THR A 451 -20.90 -4.77 -26.68
N LEU A 452 -21.60 -4.71 -25.55
CA LEU A 452 -21.24 -5.48 -24.37
C LEU A 452 -21.56 -6.98 -24.54
N VAL A 453 -20.56 -7.82 -24.32
CA VAL A 453 -20.71 -9.28 -24.22
C VAL A 453 -20.80 -9.65 -22.73
N GLY A 454 -21.97 -10.11 -22.30
CA GLY A 454 -22.23 -10.41 -20.89
C GLY A 454 -22.88 -9.26 -20.16
N LYS A 455 -22.88 -9.32 -18.83
CA LYS A 455 -23.56 -8.34 -17.97
C LYS A 455 -22.58 -7.79 -16.95
N HIS A 456 -22.64 -6.48 -16.71
CA HIS A 456 -22.01 -5.92 -15.53
C HIS A 456 -22.71 -6.43 -14.27
N THR A 457 -21.92 -6.75 -13.24
CA THR A 457 -22.37 -7.03 -11.88
C THR A 457 -21.81 -5.95 -10.97
N VAL A 458 -22.68 -5.16 -10.31
CA VAL A 458 -22.31 -3.98 -9.53
C VAL A 458 -23.08 -4.04 -8.20
N ARG A 459 -22.38 -4.34 -7.10
CA ARG A 459 -23.01 -4.62 -5.81
C ARG A 459 -22.31 -3.94 -4.65
N ASN A 460 -23.10 -3.49 -3.67
CA ASN A 460 -22.62 -2.97 -2.38
C ASN A 460 -21.66 -1.77 -2.48
N ASN A 461 -21.67 -1.03 -3.59
CA ASN A 461 -20.76 0.10 -3.78
C ASN A 461 -21.32 1.39 -3.19
N VAL A 462 -20.43 2.33 -2.89
CA VAL A 462 -20.76 3.70 -2.44
C VAL A 462 -20.14 4.71 -3.39
N ALA A 463 -20.94 5.66 -3.86
CA ALA A 463 -20.52 6.79 -4.66
C ALA A 463 -20.85 8.08 -3.89
N ILE A 464 -19.87 8.98 -3.76
CA ILE A 464 -19.99 10.23 -3.02
C ILE A 464 -19.46 11.37 -3.87
N ALA A 465 -20.24 12.44 -3.98
CA ALA A 465 -19.78 13.68 -4.61
C ALA A 465 -18.71 14.35 -3.72
N GLY A 466 -17.71 14.95 -4.38
CA GLY A 466 -16.76 15.86 -3.77
C GLY A 466 -16.87 17.22 -4.46
N THR A 467 -15.76 17.69 -5.03
CA THR A 467 -15.73 18.89 -5.91
C THR A 467 -16.40 18.62 -7.26
N GLY A 468 -16.49 17.33 -7.67
CA GLY A 468 -17.15 16.87 -8.87
C GLY A 468 -18.45 16.11 -8.58
N SER A 469 -18.95 15.38 -9.60
CA SER A 469 -20.19 14.61 -9.54
C SER A 469 -19.98 13.19 -9.00
N ALA A 470 -20.97 12.67 -8.25
CA ALA A 470 -21.06 11.24 -7.94
C ALA A 470 -21.75 10.44 -9.05
N THR A 471 -21.61 10.85 -10.31
CA THR A 471 -22.30 10.23 -11.44
C THR A 471 -21.96 8.75 -11.52
N VAL A 472 -23.00 7.94 -11.66
CA VAL A 472 -22.93 6.50 -11.90
C VAL A 472 -23.64 6.20 -13.20
N SER A 473 -22.93 5.64 -14.16
CA SER A 473 -23.48 5.19 -15.43
C SER A 473 -23.15 3.71 -15.64
N VAL A 474 -24.16 2.86 -15.71
CA VAL A 474 -23.99 1.42 -15.97
C VAL A 474 -24.85 1.03 -17.17
N GLY A 475 -24.21 0.61 -18.23
CA GLY A 475 -24.83 0.22 -19.48
C GLY A 475 -25.02 -1.30 -19.60
N GLY A 476 -25.39 -1.71 -20.84
CA GLY A 476 -25.61 -3.10 -21.21
C GLY A 476 -27.03 -3.61 -20.94
N THR A 477 -27.32 -4.80 -21.46
CA THR A 477 -28.65 -5.41 -21.32
C THR A 477 -28.80 -6.05 -19.94
N ALA A 478 -29.68 -5.49 -19.12
CA ALA A 478 -30.04 -5.98 -17.79
C ALA A 478 -28.83 -6.23 -16.86
N PRO A 479 -28.04 -5.20 -16.51
CA PRO A 479 -26.95 -5.34 -15.56
C PRO A 479 -27.48 -5.80 -14.19
N VAL A 480 -26.67 -6.55 -13.43
CA VAL A 480 -27.00 -6.96 -12.08
C VAL A 480 -26.60 -5.82 -11.12
N LEU A 481 -27.57 -5.03 -10.68
CA LEU A 481 -27.36 -3.94 -9.74
C LEU A 481 -28.02 -4.29 -8.41
N GLN A 482 -27.24 -4.44 -7.34
CA GLN A 482 -27.79 -4.87 -6.05
C GLN A 482 -27.17 -4.08 -4.89
N ASN A 483 -28.04 -3.50 -4.08
CA ASN A 483 -27.71 -2.83 -2.81
C ASN A 483 -26.56 -1.81 -2.90
N ASN A 484 -26.43 -1.12 -4.04
CA ASN A 484 -25.50 0.01 -4.10
C ASN A 484 -26.12 1.22 -3.36
N ALA A 485 -25.29 2.04 -2.73
CA ALA A 485 -25.77 3.16 -1.91
C ALA A 485 -26.72 4.10 -2.67
N TRP A 486 -26.48 4.37 -3.94
CA TRP A 486 -27.33 5.21 -4.80
C TRP A 486 -28.68 4.58 -5.16
N GLN A 487 -28.84 3.27 -5.00
CA GLN A 487 -30.13 2.59 -5.14
C GLN A 487 -30.97 2.65 -3.86
N LEU A 488 -30.29 2.60 -2.70
CA LEU A 488 -30.94 2.55 -1.39
C LEU A 488 -31.18 3.95 -0.81
N PHE A 489 -30.34 4.93 -1.14
CA PHE A 489 -30.33 6.26 -0.57
C PHE A 489 -30.28 7.32 -1.67
N THR A 490 -31.37 8.05 -1.88
CA THR A 490 -31.51 9.03 -2.95
C THR A 490 -31.88 10.42 -2.41
N GLY A 491 -31.71 11.47 -3.21
CA GLY A 491 -32.06 12.82 -2.86
C GLY A 491 -31.32 13.32 -1.61
N THR A 492 -32.05 13.82 -0.63
CA THR A 492 -31.48 14.30 0.65
C THR A 492 -30.85 13.19 1.49
N SER A 493 -31.19 11.93 1.20
CA SER A 493 -30.64 10.72 1.82
C SER A 493 -29.44 10.15 1.07
N ALA A 494 -28.94 10.76 0.00
CA ALA A 494 -27.74 10.29 -0.70
C ALA A 494 -26.54 10.17 0.26
N ALA A 495 -25.56 9.31 -0.10
CA ALA A 495 -24.33 9.12 0.68
C ALA A 495 -23.60 10.46 0.89
N LYS A 496 -23.11 10.70 2.09
CA LYS A 496 -22.43 11.93 2.50
C LYS A 496 -21.14 11.61 3.24
N LEU A 497 -20.22 12.55 3.28
CA LEU A 497 -18.97 12.40 4.04
C LEU A 497 -19.22 12.17 5.54
N THR A 498 -20.31 12.69 6.08
CA THR A 498 -20.72 12.48 7.49
C THR A 498 -21.13 11.03 7.80
N ASP A 499 -21.28 10.19 6.80
CA ASP A 499 -21.54 8.75 6.98
C ASP A 499 -20.24 7.98 7.31
N PHE A 500 -19.05 8.64 7.28
CA PHE A 500 -17.74 8.03 7.45
C PHE A 500 -16.99 8.64 8.64
N ILE A 501 -16.11 7.81 9.26
CA ILE A 501 -15.35 8.18 10.46
C ILE A 501 -14.31 9.25 10.14
N ASP A 502 -13.55 9.03 9.06
CA ASP A 502 -12.47 9.90 8.63
C ASP A 502 -12.58 10.17 7.13
N THR A 503 -12.42 11.42 6.77
CA THR A 503 -12.44 11.93 5.40
C THR A 503 -11.24 12.81 5.09
N ASP A 504 -10.19 12.78 5.94
CA ASP A 504 -8.92 13.47 5.67
C ASP A 504 -8.11 12.69 4.62
N ALA A 505 -8.34 13.04 3.36
CA ALA A 505 -7.67 12.44 2.22
C ALA A 505 -6.15 12.62 2.25
N THR A 506 -5.65 13.73 2.81
CA THR A 506 -4.21 14.01 2.90
C THR A 506 -3.54 13.11 3.92
N ALA A 507 -4.15 12.96 5.09
CA ALA A 507 -3.67 12.03 6.11
C ALA A 507 -3.68 10.59 5.59
N ALA A 508 -4.77 10.16 4.92
CA ALA A 508 -4.89 8.82 4.36
C ALA A 508 -3.87 8.52 3.25
N MET A 509 -3.58 9.51 2.39
CA MET A 509 -2.57 9.37 1.33
C MET A 509 -1.17 9.15 1.92
N ASN A 510 -0.84 9.89 2.98
CA ASN A 510 0.49 9.85 3.61
C ASN A 510 0.61 8.80 4.72
N ALA A 511 -0.45 8.07 5.03
CA ALA A 511 -0.44 7.08 6.10
C ALA A 511 0.55 5.95 5.79
N ALA A 512 1.41 5.64 6.78
CA ALA A 512 2.35 4.53 6.69
C ALA A 512 1.60 3.19 6.61
N ARG A 513 2.15 2.24 5.87
CA ARG A 513 1.66 0.86 5.88
C ARG A 513 1.83 0.24 7.27
N ARG A 514 1.06 -0.78 7.54
CA ARG A 514 1.26 -1.66 8.70
C ARG A 514 2.63 -2.35 8.60
N ALA A 515 3.14 -2.82 9.71
CA ALA A 515 4.42 -3.54 9.73
C ALA A 515 4.39 -4.86 8.92
N ASP A 516 3.21 -5.48 8.80
CA ASP A 516 2.99 -6.64 7.94
C ASP A 516 2.84 -6.29 6.45
N GLY A 517 3.04 -5.02 6.11
CA GLY A 517 2.89 -4.49 4.75
C GLY A 517 1.45 -4.18 4.34
N GLY A 518 0.45 -4.55 5.12
CA GLY A 518 -0.95 -4.28 4.85
C GLY A 518 -1.26 -2.79 4.71
N LEU A 519 -2.45 -2.48 4.20
CA LEU A 519 -2.93 -1.10 4.11
C LEU A 519 -2.92 -0.43 5.48
N PRO A 520 -2.72 0.89 5.55
CA PRO A 520 -2.77 1.62 6.81
C PRO A 520 -4.07 1.34 7.57
N GLU A 521 -3.98 1.20 8.88
CA GLU A 521 -5.14 1.19 9.78
C GLU A 521 -5.63 2.63 10.00
N ASP A 522 -5.93 3.30 8.91
CA ASP A 522 -6.65 4.56 8.92
C ASP A 522 -8.16 4.28 8.90
N PHE A 523 -8.94 5.28 9.31
CA PHE A 523 -10.41 5.20 9.27
C PHE A 523 -11.00 5.85 8.05
N PHE A 524 -10.14 6.18 7.11
CA PHE A 524 -10.52 6.86 5.90
C PHE A 524 -11.60 6.04 5.17
N MET A 525 -12.75 6.68 5.00
CA MET A 525 -13.92 6.12 4.34
C MET A 525 -14.47 4.82 4.96
N ARG A 526 -14.23 4.59 6.26
CA ARG A 526 -14.95 3.56 7.01
C ARG A 526 -16.28 4.12 7.53
N PRO A 527 -17.38 3.38 7.44
CA PRO A 527 -18.67 3.82 7.96
C PRO A 527 -18.61 4.20 9.44
N VAL A 528 -19.29 5.29 9.84
CA VAL A 528 -19.43 5.64 11.26
C VAL A 528 -20.20 4.54 11.99
N PHE A 529 -19.95 4.40 13.28
CA PHE A 529 -20.69 3.47 14.12
C PHE A 529 -22.21 3.76 14.04
N GLY A 530 -23.00 2.69 13.80
CA GLY A 530 -24.44 2.81 13.57
C GLY A 530 -24.82 3.44 12.22
N SER A 531 -23.86 3.50 11.31
CA SER A 531 -24.12 3.95 9.94
C SER A 531 -25.20 3.11 9.28
N ARG A 532 -26.02 3.77 8.49
CA ARG A 532 -27.01 3.14 7.61
C ARG A 532 -26.41 2.26 6.51
N PHE A 533 -25.10 2.22 6.36
CA PHE A 533 -24.39 1.35 5.42
C PHE A 533 -24.08 -0.02 6.01
N ILE A 534 -24.10 -0.14 7.34
CA ILE A 534 -23.80 -1.38 8.05
C ILE A 534 -24.93 -2.39 7.85
N ASP A 535 -24.58 -3.64 7.55
CA ASP A 535 -25.52 -4.77 7.34
C ASP A 535 -26.57 -4.49 6.24
N ARG A 536 -26.20 -3.76 5.19
CA ARG A 536 -27.15 -3.37 4.12
C ARG A 536 -26.77 -3.94 2.74
N GLY A 537 -25.65 -4.62 2.64
CA GLY A 537 -25.19 -5.26 1.42
C GLY A 537 -25.88 -6.60 1.17
N VAL A 538 -25.73 -7.09 -0.05
CA VAL A 538 -26.05 -8.47 -0.40
C VAL A 538 -24.84 -9.36 -0.17
N ALA A 539 -25.08 -10.62 0.19
CA ALA A 539 -24.02 -11.62 0.29
C ALA A 539 -23.36 -11.85 -1.08
N ILE A 540 -22.03 -11.89 -1.10
CA ILE A 540 -21.22 -12.20 -2.26
C ILE A 540 -20.56 -13.55 -2.01
N THR A 541 -20.72 -14.50 -2.95
CA THR A 541 -20.20 -15.85 -2.80
C THR A 541 -18.68 -15.85 -2.62
N GLY A 542 -18.21 -16.48 -1.56
CA GLY A 542 -16.79 -16.57 -1.21
C GLY A 542 -16.27 -15.36 -0.43
N ASP A 543 -17.13 -14.40 -0.11
CA ASP A 543 -16.80 -13.28 0.76
C ASP A 543 -17.18 -13.56 2.21
N THR A 544 -16.50 -12.90 3.14
CA THR A 544 -16.81 -12.92 4.56
C THR A 544 -17.18 -11.52 5.02
N TRP A 545 -18.15 -11.41 5.90
CA TRP A 545 -18.58 -10.12 6.48
C TRP A 545 -18.69 -10.22 7.99
N LEU A 546 -18.71 -9.05 8.62
CA LEU A 546 -18.97 -8.88 10.05
C LEU A 546 -20.42 -8.45 10.23
N GLY A 547 -21.13 -9.03 11.20
CA GLY A 547 -22.54 -8.67 11.43
C GLY A 547 -23.54 -9.62 10.77
N THR A 548 -24.72 -9.11 10.43
CA THR A 548 -25.86 -9.89 9.90
C THR A 548 -25.89 -9.95 8.37
N ALA A 549 -25.23 -9.02 7.72
CA ALA A 549 -25.07 -8.95 6.26
C ALA A 549 -23.77 -8.19 5.93
N ALA A 550 -23.35 -8.23 4.67
CA ALA A 550 -22.24 -7.41 4.19
C ALA A 550 -22.54 -5.91 4.33
N ASP A 551 -21.53 -5.11 4.54
CA ASP A 551 -21.64 -3.65 4.55
C ASP A 551 -21.60 -3.07 3.14
N LEU A 552 -22.00 -1.81 3.01
CA LEU A 552 -21.79 -1.07 1.76
C LEU A 552 -20.41 -0.40 1.79
N GLY A 553 -19.70 -0.52 0.68
CA GLY A 553 -18.37 0.08 0.51
C GLY A 553 -17.23 -0.90 0.78
N ALA A 554 -16.02 -0.37 0.84
CA ALA A 554 -14.78 -1.14 0.83
C ALA A 554 -14.42 -1.82 2.15
N TYR A 555 -15.11 -1.48 3.23
CA TYR A 555 -14.77 -1.95 4.57
C TYR A 555 -15.98 -2.47 5.32
N GLU A 556 -15.80 -3.59 5.99
CA GLU A 556 -16.72 -4.08 7.00
C GLU A 556 -16.52 -3.30 8.30
N ALA A 557 -17.60 -2.79 8.86
CA ALA A 557 -17.60 -2.22 10.20
C ALA A 557 -17.55 -3.37 11.22
N PRO A 558 -16.81 -3.23 12.32
CA PRO A 558 -16.86 -4.25 13.36
C PRO A 558 -18.28 -4.41 13.89
N ALA A 559 -18.80 -5.62 13.87
CA ALA A 559 -20.06 -5.95 14.51
C ALA A 559 -19.88 -5.81 16.03
N TRP A 560 -20.46 -4.77 16.58
CA TRP A 560 -20.47 -4.54 18.01
C TRP A 560 -21.44 -5.50 18.67
N GLY A 561 -20.94 -6.52 19.33
CA GLY A 561 -21.73 -7.51 20.07
C GLY A 561 -21.58 -8.97 19.65
N ALA A 562 -20.91 -9.26 18.54
CA ALA A 562 -20.56 -10.63 18.18
C ALA A 562 -19.05 -10.86 18.40
N ALA A 563 -18.73 -11.91 19.16
CA ALA A 563 -17.37 -12.36 19.38
C ALA A 563 -16.68 -12.66 18.04
N THR A 564 -15.57 -11.95 17.80
CA THR A 564 -14.44 -12.30 16.95
C THR A 564 -14.68 -13.35 15.86
N ALA A 565 -15.03 -12.92 14.65
CA ALA A 565 -14.61 -13.65 13.47
C ALA A 565 -13.18 -13.20 13.16
N THR A 566 -12.23 -14.08 13.36
CA THR A 566 -10.84 -13.91 12.94
C THR A 566 -10.86 -13.76 11.42
N LEU A 567 -10.43 -12.62 10.90
CA LEU A 567 -10.19 -12.47 9.47
C LEU A 567 -9.17 -13.53 9.07
N ALA A 568 -9.63 -14.56 8.39
CA ALA A 568 -8.74 -15.51 7.73
C ALA A 568 -7.95 -14.76 6.66
N ARG A 569 -6.64 -14.97 6.65
CA ARG A 569 -5.65 -14.37 5.74
C ARG A 569 -5.89 -14.71 4.30
#